data_b9c8f211bc9b9d653c4e65cc24258359
#
_entry.id   b9c8f211bc9b9d653c4e65cc24258359
#
_cell.length_a   1.000
_cell.length_b   1.000
_cell.length_c   1.000
_cell.angle_alpha   90.00
_cell.angle_beta   90.00
_cell.angle_gamma   90.00
#
_symmetry.space_group_name_H-M   'P 1'
#
loop_
_entity.id
_entity.type
_entity.pdbx_description
1 polymer ?
#
loop_
_entity_poly.entity_id
_entity_poly.type
_entity_poly.pdbx_seq_one_letter_code
_entity_poly.pdbx_strand_id
1 'polypeptide(L)'
;MVVGVSNYDQARTALDQGVGGLIIPSWADPALLTEDGRNINALREQYGRPFSVAVDFEGGRVQRHTQVLGEFMPPRALAGQPPEVIRGTGYDIGRSLRAHGINVDYAPLLDLDVAALDIVGDRSFNGDPEEVVRIAGLFSQGLIDAGVTPTFKHFPGHGRASGDTHHQLALTPPLGDLKALDLKPYGPLLEQFPQASVMMGHMIVPGLGADGVPSSMNPEAYRLLRTGDYPGGVPFEGVVVTDDLSGMRGILDYAPTRDAVARAIGSGADQALWSSGADVAGIIDHVVWCVHNGYIPEARVDEAAARVQQQFIDTDV
;
A
#
# COMPACT_ATOMS: atom_id res chain seq x y z
N MET A 1 -4.99 11.06 -1.15
CA MET A 1 -5.66 10.21 -2.15
C MET A 1 -4.64 9.74 -3.15
N VAL A 2 -4.73 8.46 -3.58
CA VAL A 2 -3.87 7.85 -4.62
C VAL A 2 -4.77 7.28 -5.71
N VAL A 3 -4.54 7.66 -6.96
CA VAL A 3 -5.41 7.29 -8.07
C VAL A 3 -4.66 6.57 -9.19
N GLY A 4 -5.33 5.58 -9.79
CA GLY A 4 -4.80 4.89 -10.96
C GLY A 4 -4.81 5.77 -12.19
N VAL A 5 -3.72 5.71 -12.97
CA VAL A 5 -3.59 6.48 -14.21
C VAL A 5 -3.09 5.60 -15.34
N SER A 6 -3.69 5.74 -16.52
CA SER A 6 -3.35 4.91 -17.67
C SER A 6 -2.37 5.57 -18.63
N ASN A 7 -2.21 6.90 -18.59
CA ASN A 7 -1.34 7.65 -19.47
C ASN A 7 -1.00 9.02 -18.89
N TYR A 8 -0.11 9.75 -19.57
CA TYR A 8 0.35 11.07 -19.15
C TYR A 8 -0.77 12.10 -18.94
N ASP A 9 -1.75 12.18 -19.86
CA ASP A 9 -2.81 13.18 -19.77
C ASP A 9 -3.77 12.92 -18.60
N GLN A 10 -4.05 11.65 -18.28
CA GLN A 10 -4.79 11.28 -17.07
C GLN A 10 -4.01 11.60 -15.80
N ALA A 11 -2.71 11.30 -15.78
CA ALA A 11 -1.84 11.61 -14.64
C ALA A 11 -1.81 13.12 -14.37
N ARG A 12 -1.62 13.93 -15.43
CA ARG A 12 -1.67 15.38 -15.35
C ARG A 12 -3.03 15.88 -14.83
N THR A 13 -4.14 15.37 -15.41
CA THR A 13 -5.49 15.75 -14.99
C THR A 13 -5.72 15.44 -13.50
N ALA A 14 -5.32 14.27 -13.02
CA ALA A 14 -5.44 13.90 -11.62
C ALA A 14 -4.63 14.85 -10.70
N LEU A 15 -3.40 15.18 -11.08
CA LEU A 15 -2.56 16.13 -10.34
C LEU A 15 -3.12 17.56 -10.35
N ASP A 16 -3.72 18.00 -11.46
CA ASP A 16 -4.43 19.29 -11.58
C ASP A 16 -5.66 19.36 -10.66
N GLN A 17 -6.32 18.22 -10.42
CA GLN A 17 -7.42 18.08 -9.47
C GLN A 17 -6.97 18.00 -8.00
N GLY A 18 -5.66 18.02 -7.73
CA GLY A 18 -5.10 18.10 -6.38
C GLY A 18 -4.85 16.76 -5.69
N VAL A 19 -4.86 15.62 -6.40
CA VAL A 19 -4.48 14.35 -5.77
C VAL A 19 -3.01 14.40 -5.32
N GLY A 20 -2.72 13.74 -4.20
CA GLY A 20 -1.37 13.68 -3.62
C GLY A 20 -0.55 12.48 -4.08
N GLY A 21 -1.16 11.56 -4.85
CA GLY A 21 -0.47 10.37 -5.32
C GLY A 21 -1.10 9.71 -6.52
N LEU A 22 -0.27 8.97 -7.25
CA LEU A 22 -0.63 8.17 -8.42
C LEU A 22 -0.24 6.72 -8.18
N ILE A 23 -0.99 5.76 -8.72
CA ILE A 23 -0.55 4.38 -8.90
C ILE A 23 -0.50 4.07 -10.38
N ILE A 24 0.54 3.34 -10.80
CA ILE A 24 0.71 2.87 -12.18
C ILE A 24 0.24 1.41 -12.26
N PRO A 25 -1.00 1.15 -12.71
CA PRO A 25 -1.54 -0.20 -12.80
C PRO A 25 -0.95 -0.96 -14.00
N SER A 26 -1.17 -2.27 -14.05
CA SER A 26 -0.64 -3.14 -15.12
C SER A 26 -1.12 -2.79 -16.52
N TRP A 27 -2.27 -2.10 -16.63
CA TRP A 27 -2.86 -1.67 -17.91
C TRP A 27 -2.48 -0.25 -18.34
N ALA A 28 -1.62 0.45 -17.56
CA ALA A 28 -1.13 1.75 -17.96
C ALA A 28 -0.24 1.63 -19.20
N ASP A 29 -0.27 2.67 -20.04
CA ASP A 29 0.62 2.76 -21.19
C ASP A 29 2.08 2.86 -20.70
N PRO A 30 2.97 1.96 -21.13
CA PRO A 30 4.39 2.04 -20.78
C PRO A 30 5.06 3.36 -21.17
N ALA A 31 4.53 4.10 -22.14
CA ALA A 31 4.99 5.44 -22.51
C ALA A 31 4.95 6.41 -21.33
N LEU A 32 4.04 6.21 -20.35
CA LEU A 32 4.01 6.98 -19.11
C LEU A 32 5.32 6.89 -18.31
N LEU A 33 6.10 5.83 -18.50
CA LEU A 33 7.42 5.63 -17.88
C LEU A 33 8.60 6.04 -18.77
N THR A 34 8.40 6.03 -20.10
CA THR A 34 9.53 6.06 -21.06
C THR A 34 9.50 7.19 -22.06
N GLU A 35 8.33 7.81 -22.36
CA GLU A 35 8.23 8.86 -23.38
C GLU A 35 8.89 10.15 -22.89
N ASP A 36 9.89 10.62 -23.63
CA ASP A 36 10.61 11.85 -23.28
C ASP A 36 9.68 13.07 -23.29
N GLY A 37 9.75 13.86 -22.20
CA GLY A 37 8.88 15.04 -22.00
C GLY A 37 7.40 14.73 -21.68
N ARG A 38 6.98 13.45 -21.70
CA ARG A 38 5.61 13.03 -21.40
C ARG A 38 5.57 11.78 -20.51
N ASN A 39 6.46 11.72 -19.52
CA ASN A 39 6.56 10.65 -18.54
C ASN A 39 6.40 11.18 -17.10
N ILE A 40 6.54 10.30 -16.11
CA ILE A 40 6.43 10.68 -14.69
C ILE A 40 7.49 11.71 -14.30
N ASN A 41 8.72 11.60 -14.80
CA ASN A 41 9.76 12.57 -14.48
C ASN A 41 9.42 13.97 -15.02
N ALA A 42 8.85 14.06 -16.23
CA ALA A 42 8.35 15.34 -16.78
C ALA A 42 7.22 15.95 -15.93
N LEU A 43 6.33 15.12 -15.36
CA LEU A 43 5.31 15.60 -14.42
C LEU A 43 5.94 16.13 -13.13
N ARG A 44 6.98 15.48 -12.58
CA ARG A 44 7.70 15.97 -11.41
C ARG A 44 8.33 17.34 -11.64
N GLU A 45 8.98 17.53 -12.78
CA GLU A 45 9.54 18.81 -13.19
C GLU A 45 8.46 19.89 -13.36
N GLN A 46 7.34 19.55 -14.02
CA GLN A 46 6.23 20.46 -14.29
C GLN A 46 5.56 20.98 -13.03
N TYR A 47 5.28 20.09 -12.06
CA TYR A 47 4.51 20.48 -10.87
C TYR A 47 5.36 21.11 -9.78
N GLY A 48 6.65 20.80 -9.68
CA GLY A 48 7.56 21.39 -8.69
C GLY A 48 7.13 21.17 -7.23
N ARG A 49 6.15 20.30 -6.98
CA ARG A 49 5.69 19.86 -5.66
C ARG A 49 5.82 18.35 -5.53
N PRO A 50 6.06 17.83 -4.33
CA PRO A 50 6.12 16.39 -4.13
C PRO A 50 4.74 15.73 -4.33
N PHE A 51 4.75 14.51 -4.88
CA PHE A 51 3.61 13.60 -4.93
C PHE A 51 4.13 12.15 -4.98
N SER A 52 3.36 11.22 -4.41
CA SER A 52 3.72 9.81 -4.49
C SER A 52 3.40 9.24 -5.87
N VAL A 53 4.26 8.37 -6.36
CA VAL A 53 4.01 7.51 -7.52
C VAL A 53 4.31 6.09 -7.09
N ALA A 54 3.27 5.28 -7.02
CA ALA A 54 3.34 3.92 -6.53
C ALA A 54 3.20 2.89 -7.66
N VAL A 55 3.70 1.69 -7.40
CA VAL A 55 3.52 0.51 -8.24
C VAL A 55 3.51 -0.74 -7.37
N ASP A 56 2.83 -1.81 -7.83
CA ASP A 56 3.01 -3.15 -7.27
C ASP A 56 4.20 -3.83 -7.95
N PHE A 57 5.33 -3.89 -7.26
CA PHE A 57 6.54 -4.48 -7.82
C PHE A 57 7.21 -5.44 -6.82
N GLU A 58 6.50 -6.51 -6.49
CA GLU A 58 6.92 -7.51 -5.50
C GLU A 58 8.00 -8.47 -6.02
N GLY A 59 8.13 -8.58 -7.35
CA GLY A 59 8.81 -9.66 -8.05
C GLY A 59 7.86 -10.81 -8.43
N GLY A 60 8.34 -11.75 -9.24
CA GLY A 60 7.57 -12.90 -9.71
C GLY A 60 6.30 -12.52 -10.46
N ARG A 61 5.15 -13.06 -10.05
CA ARG A 61 3.87 -12.82 -10.74
C ARG A 61 3.28 -11.42 -10.48
N VAL A 62 3.77 -10.68 -9.47
CA VAL A 62 3.33 -9.31 -9.18
C VAL A 62 4.49 -8.36 -9.38
N GLN A 63 4.69 -8.01 -10.63
CA GLN A 63 5.65 -6.99 -11.08
C GLN A 63 5.10 -6.35 -12.35
N ARG A 64 4.73 -5.06 -12.26
CA ARG A 64 4.10 -4.34 -13.37
C ARG A 64 5.15 -3.80 -14.31
N HIS A 65 4.86 -3.77 -15.63
CA HIS A 65 5.73 -3.17 -16.65
C HIS A 65 7.16 -3.74 -16.69
N THR A 66 7.30 -5.05 -16.58
CA THR A 66 8.62 -5.73 -16.55
C THR A 66 9.47 -5.42 -17.77
N GLN A 67 8.86 -5.15 -18.94
CA GLN A 67 9.55 -4.73 -20.16
C GLN A 67 10.28 -3.39 -20.01
N VAL A 68 9.93 -2.57 -19.01
CA VAL A 68 10.57 -1.28 -18.71
C VAL A 68 11.38 -1.36 -17.42
N LEU A 69 10.78 -1.94 -16.38
CA LEU A 69 11.31 -1.92 -15.01
C LEU A 69 12.22 -3.12 -14.69
N GLY A 70 12.29 -4.11 -15.59
CA GLY A 70 13.06 -5.35 -15.36
C GLY A 70 12.21 -6.47 -14.79
N GLU A 71 12.80 -7.66 -14.72
CA GLU A 71 12.15 -8.87 -14.20
C GLU A 71 12.97 -9.43 -13.05
N PHE A 72 12.31 -9.76 -11.94
CA PHE A 72 12.91 -10.24 -10.71
C PHE A 72 12.21 -11.52 -10.23
N MET A 73 12.96 -12.35 -9.50
CA MET A 73 12.44 -13.61 -8.99
C MET A 73 11.30 -13.42 -7.99
N PRO A 74 10.39 -14.41 -7.85
CA PRO A 74 9.30 -14.31 -6.86
C PRO A 74 9.86 -14.27 -5.42
N PRO A 75 9.16 -13.60 -4.48
CA PRO A 75 9.59 -13.46 -3.09
C PRO A 75 9.93 -14.79 -2.41
N ARG A 76 9.18 -15.87 -2.67
CA ARG A 76 9.46 -17.20 -2.15
C ARG A 76 10.83 -17.73 -2.59
N ALA A 77 11.21 -17.53 -3.85
CA ALA A 77 12.51 -17.93 -4.37
C ALA A 77 13.63 -17.04 -3.84
N LEU A 78 13.36 -15.73 -3.70
CA LEU A 78 14.28 -14.77 -3.11
C LEU A 78 14.60 -15.09 -1.64
N ALA A 79 13.62 -15.59 -0.89
CA ALA A 79 13.78 -15.97 0.51
C ALA A 79 14.88 -17.02 0.73
N GLY A 80 15.15 -17.87 -0.25
CA GLY A 80 16.22 -18.88 -0.21
C GLY A 80 17.61 -18.35 -0.58
N GLN A 81 17.75 -17.07 -0.91
CA GLN A 81 19.02 -16.48 -1.34
C GLN A 81 19.85 -15.95 -0.16
N PRO A 82 21.17 -15.77 -0.35
CA PRO A 82 22.01 -15.09 0.64
C PRO A 82 21.52 -13.67 0.98
N PRO A 83 21.78 -13.16 2.20
CA PRO A 83 21.34 -11.84 2.65
C PRO A 83 21.70 -10.69 1.70
N GLU A 84 22.91 -10.71 1.16
CA GLU A 84 23.40 -9.72 0.21
C GLU A 84 22.63 -9.73 -1.13
N VAL A 85 22.16 -10.90 -1.58
CA VAL A 85 21.34 -11.03 -2.78
C VAL A 85 19.92 -10.49 -2.52
N ILE A 86 19.36 -10.77 -1.34
CA ILE A 86 18.03 -10.25 -0.96
C ILE A 86 18.04 -8.72 -0.94
N ARG A 87 19.00 -8.12 -0.21
CA ARG A 87 19.15 -6.66 -0.16
C ARG A 87 19.47 -6.06 -1.53
N GLY A 88 20.38 -6.70 -2.29
CA GLY A 88 20.75 -6.29 -3.64
C GLY A 88 19.55 -6.29 -4.58
N THR A 89 18.66 -7.29 -4.50
CA THR A 89 17.43 -7.33 -5.30
C THR A 89 16.51 -6.15 -4.98
N GLY A 90 16.29 -5.85 -3.68
CA GLY A 90 15.52 -4.67 -3.27
C GLY A 90 16.12 -3.37 -3.79
N TYR A 91 17.46 -3.25 -3.75
CA TYR A 91 18.18 -2.08 -4.29
C TYR A 91 18.06 -1.94 -5.80
N ASP A 92 18.20 -3.03 -6.56
CA ASP A 92 18.08 -3.02 -8.02
C ASP A 92 16.66 -2.69 -8.48
N ILE A 93 15.64 -3.25 -7.80
CA ILE A 93 14.24 -2.85 -7.98
C ILE A 93 14.10 -1.35 -7.72
N GLY A 94 14.49 -0.88 -6.55
CA GLY A 94 14.37 0.52 -6.17
C GLY A 94 15.06 1.47 -7.15
N ARG A 95 16.26 1.14 -7.62
CA ARG A 95 16.95 1.92 -8.66
C ARG A 95 16.17 1.99 -9.95
N SER A 96 15.61 0.87 -10.40
CA SER A 96 14.78 0.84 -11.60
C SER A 96 13.53 1.71 -11.43
N LEU A 97 12.83 1.59 -10.32
CA LEU A 97 11.66 2.40 -10.01
C LEU A 97 11.99 3.89 -9.97
N ARG A 98 13.05 4.25 -9.26
CA ARG A 98 13.51 5.67 -9.13
C ARG A 98 13.88 6.30 -10.46
N ALA A 99 14.56 5.56 -11.33
CA ALA A 99 14.92 6.03 -12.67
C ALA A 99 13.70 6.45 -13.51
N HIS A 100 12.54 5.84 -13.25
CA HIS A 100 11.28 6.13 -13.93
C HIS A 100 10.32 7.02 -13.11
N GLY A 101 10.82 7.70 -12.06
CA GLY A 101 10.06 8.65 -11.26
C GLY A 101 9.13 8.01 -10.22
N ILE A 102 9.18 6.68 -10.03
CA ILE A 102 8.41 5.96 -9.02
C ILE A 102 9.17 6.04 -7.69
N ASN A 103 8.49 6.40 -6.62
CA ASN A 103 9.07 6.60 -5.29
C ASN A 103 8.43 5.78 -4.17
N VAL A 104 7.40 5.00 -4.48
CA VAL A 104 6.75 4.09 -3.53
C VAL A 104 6.60 2.72 -4.20
N ASP A 105 7.01 1.66 -3.52
CA ASP A 105 6.71 0.29 -3.91
C ASP A 105 5.70 -0.32 -2.94
N TYR A 106 4.60 -0.85 -3.48
CA TYR A 106 3.65 -1.62 -2.68
C TYR A 106 4.17 -3.05 -2.46
N ALA A 107 5.35 -3.12 -1.87
CA ALA A 107 6.08 -4.31 -1.45
C ALA A 107 6.96 -3.97 -0.22
N PRO A 108 7.31 -4.94 0.60
CA PRO A 108 7.03 -6.39 0.51
C PRO A 108 5.73 -6.82 1.21
N LEU A 109 5.28 -8.06 0.92
CA LEU A 109 4.26 -8.73 1.71
C LEU A 109 4.82 -9.19 3.05
N LEU A 110 4.03 -8.96 4.11
CA LEU A 110 4.25 -9.58 5.43
C LEU A 110 3.27 -10.71 5.70
N ASP A 111 2.37 -11.00 4.76
CA ASP A 111 1.41 -12.10 4.86
C ASP A 111 2.12 -13.44 4.92
N LEU A 112 1.81 -14.22 5.96
CA LEU A 112 2.42 -15.52 6.21
C LEU A 112 1.74 -16.61 5.37
N ASP A 113 2.52 -17.41 4.63
CA ASP A 113 1.98 -18.54 3.85
C ASP A 113 1.81 -19.79 4.73
N VAL A 114 0.83 -19.75 5.63
CA VAL A 114 0.50 -20.87 6.53
C VAL A 114 -0.73 -21.65 6.07
N ALA A 115 -1.64 -21.02 5.32
CA ALA A 115 -2.87 -21.62 4.83
C ALA A 115 -2.82 -22.06 3.37
N ALA A 116 -1.67 -21.89 2.71
CA ALA A 116 -1.45 -22.22 1.30
C ALA A 116 -2.50 -21.60 0.37
N LEU A 117 -2.82 -20.30 0.60
CA LEU A 117 -3.76 -19.56 -0.23
C LEU A 117 -3.09 -19.14 -1.54
N ASP A 118 -3.72 -19.42 -2.68
CA ASP A 118 -3.19 -19.06 -4.00
C ASP A 118 -2.89 -17.55 -4.13
N ILE A 119 -3.72 -16.70 -3.49
CA ILE A 119 -3.52 -15.24 -3.52
C ILE A 119 -2.23 -14.82 -2.81
N VAL A 120 -1.77 -15.56 -1.82
CA VAL A 120 -0.53 -15.35 -1.09
C VAL A 120 0.60 -16.12 -1.78
N GLY A 121 0.60 -17.42 -1.70
CA GLY A 121 1.47 -18.34 -2.43
C GLY A 121 2.95 -17.93 -2.48
N ASP A 122 3.49 -17.82 -3.68
CA ASP A 122 4.88 -17.43 -3.95
C ASP A 122 5.19 -15.93 -3.73
N ARG A 123 4.15 -15.11 -3.45
CA ARG A 123 4.30 -13.71 -3.05
C ARG A 123 4.79 -13.57 -1.61
N SER A 124 4.48 -14.53 -0.74
CA SER A 124 5.00 -14.56 0.64
C SER A 124 6.42 -15.09 0.67
N PHE A 125 7.25 -14.50 1.47
CA PHE A 125 8.61 -14.99 1.74
C PHE A 125 8.59 -16.33 2.46
N ASN A 126 7.78 -16.45 3.53
CA ASN A 126 7.75 -17.66 4.38
C ASN A 126 6.42 -17.75 5.17
N GLY A 127 6.17 -18.90 5.79
CA GLY A 127 5.13 -19.08 6.80
C GLY A 127 5.61 -18.78 8.24
N ASP A 128 6.91 -18.65 8.45
CA ASP A 128 7.52 -18.31 9.75
C ASP A 128 7.67 -16.77 9.87
N PRO A 129 7.08 -16.13 10.89
CA PRO A 129 7.15 -14.68 11.07
C PRO A 129 8.58 -14.16 11.29
N GLU A 130 9.48 -14.91 11.93
CA GLU A 130 10.85 -14.47 12.15
C GLU A 130 11.65 -14.44 10.83
N GLU A 131 11.44 -15.42 9.97
CA GLU A 131 12.00 -15.43 8.62
C GLU A 131 11.43 -14.31 7.75
N VAL A 132 10.13 -14.03 7.84
CA VAL A 132 9.52 -12.89 7.13
C VAL A 132 10.14 -11.58 7.58
N VAL A 133 10.33 -11.36 8.89
CA VAL A 133 11.01 -10.16 9.42
C VAL A 133 12.42 -10.03 8.84
N ARG A 134 13.21 -11.09 8.88
CA ARG A 134 14.59 -11.10 8.40
C ARG A 134 14.65 -10.73 6.89
N ILE A 135 13.82 -11.38 6.07
CA ILE A 135 13.88 -11.24 4.61
C ILE A 135 13.27 -9.92 4.18
N ALA A 136 12.07 -9.58 4.68
CA ALA A 136 11.42 -8.32 4.39
C ALA A 136 12.27 -7.12 4.84
N GLY A 137 12.98 -7.23 5.97
CA GLY A 137 13.90 -6.22 6.43
C GLY A 137 15.07 -5.96 5.47
N LEU A 138 15.70 -7.04 4.97
CA LEU A 138 16.77 -6.92 3.99
C LEU A 138 16.28 -6.32 2.66
N PHE A 139 15.15 -6.80 2.17
CA PHE A 139 14.53 -6.31 0.92
C PHE A 139 14.17 -4.82 1.04
N SER A 140 13.49 -4.43 2.13
CA SER A 140 13.08 -3.05 2.38
C SER A 140 14.27 -2.11 2.54
N GLN A 141 15.37 -2.58 3.19
CA GLN A 141 16.59 -1.80 3.27
C GLN A 141 17.15 -1.51 1.88
N GLY A 142 17.09 -2.48 0.96
CA GLY A 142 17.52 -2.28 -0.43
C GLY A 142 16.68 -1.22 -1.14
N LEU A 143 15.36 -1.25 -1.02
CA LEU A 143 14.46 -0.22 -1.58
C LEU A 143 14.78 1.17 -1.03
N ILE A 144 14.95 1.30 0.28
CA ILE A 144 15.28 2.57 0.96
C ILE A 144 16.64 3.10 0.51
N ASP A 145 17.65 2.25 0.41
CA ASP A 145 18.98 2.63 -0.08
C ASP A 145 18.95 3.19 -1.52
N ALA A 146 17.93 2.81 -2.29
CA ALA A 146 17.68 3.33 -3.64
C ALA A 146 16.73 4.53 -3.67
N GLY A 147 16.22 5.01 -2.52
CA GLY A 147 15.31 6.14 -2.40
C GLY A 147 13.85 5.81 -2.75
N VAL A 148 13.40 4.57 -2.50
CA VAL A 148 12.03 4.12 -2.68
C VAL A 148 11.44 3.72 -1.33
N THR A 149 10.25 4.21 -1.02
CA THR A 149 9.51 3.87 0.20
C THR A 149 8.89 2.48 0.06
N PRO A 150 9.22 1.51 0.92
CA PRO A 150 8.54 0.23 0.97
C PRO A 150 7.17 0.36 1.62
N THR A 151 6.24 -0.53 1.27
CA THR A 151 4.91 -0.61 1.87
C THR A 151 4.63 -2.01 2.38
N PHE A 152 4.52 -2.15 3.69
CA PHE A 152 4.20 -3.43 4.33
C PHE A 152 2.73 -3.80 4.19
N LYS A 153 2.43 -4.99 3.67
CA LYS A 153 1.08 -5.40 3.33
C LYS A 153 0.79 -6.88 3.60
N HIS A 154 -0.46 -7.24 3.83
CA HIS A 154 -1.67 -6.42 3.98
C HIS A 154 -2.12 -6.45 5.46
N PHE A 155 -2.00 -5.33 6.16
CA PHE A 155 -2.40 -5.27 7.57
C PHE A 155 -3.92 -5.50 7.73
N PRO A 156 -4.39 -6.27 8.71
CA PRO A 156 -3.67 -6.95 9.80
C PRO A 156 -3.22 -8.40 9.49
N GLY A 157 -3.17 -8.82 8.25
CA GLY A 157 -2.72 -10.14 7.79
C GLY A 157 -3.74 -10.85 6.91
N HIS A 158 -3.35 -11.16 5.66
CA HIS A 158 -4.18 -11.85 4.67
C HIS A 158 -3.85 -13.35 4.57
N GLY A 159 -2.72 -13.77 5.13
CA GLY A 159 -2.15 -15.11 4.92
C GLY A 159 -3.01 -16.29 5.36
N ARG A 160 -3.98 -16.05 6.25
CA ARG A 160 -4.93 -17.06 6.77
C ARG A 160 -6.39 -16.68 6.54
N ALA A 161 -6.69 -15.77 5.60
CA ALA A 161 -8.06 -15.39 5.30
C ALA A 161 -8.85 -16.53 4.62
N SER A 162 -10.17 -16.49 4.72
CA SER A 162 -11.07 -17.53 4.16
C SER A 162 -11.18 -17.49 2.64
N GLY A 163 -10.51 -16.54 1.96
CA GLY A 163 -10.59 -16.39 0.52
C GLY A 163 -9.81 -15.17 0.01
N ASP A 164 -10.06 -14.85 -1.25
CA ASP A 164 -9.45 -13.76 -1.99
C ASP A 164 -10.38 -12.56 -2.04
N THR A 165 -9.93 -11.42 -1.49
CA THR A 165 -10.69 -10.15 -1.47
C THR A 165 -10.95 -9.58 -2.88
N HIS A 166 -10.21 -10.02 -3.90
CA HIS A 166 -10.51 -9.69 -5.29
C HIS A 166 -11.86 -10.25 -5.76
N HIS A 167 -12.32 -11.34 -5.17
CA HIS A 167 -13.53 -12.06 -5.60
C HIS A 167 -14.69 -11.92 -4.63
N GLN A 168 -14.42 -11.78 -3.33
CA GLN A 168 -15.44 -11.71 -2.27
C GLN A 168 -14.89 -11.10 -0.99
N LEU A 169 -15.77 -10.78 -0.04
CA LEU A 169 -15.33 -10.47 1.34
C LEU A 169 -14.61 -11.69 1.93
N ALA A 170 -13.44 -11.47 2.50
CA ALA A 170 -12.63 -12.51 3.13
C ALA A 170 -12.58 -12.29 4.64
N LEU A 171 -12.81 -13.37 5.39
CA LEU A 171 -12.73 -13.40 6.85
C LEU A 171 -11.36 -13.94 7.26
N THR A 172 -10.70 -13.26 8.18
CA THR A 172 -9.49 -13.78 8.83
C THR A 172 -9.86 -14.69 10.02
N PRO A 173 -8.89 -15.39 10.62
CA PRO A 173 -9.05 -15.86 12.00
C PRO A 173 -9.41 -14.71 12.95
N PRO A 174 -9.96 -15.01 14.15
CA PRO A 174 -10.25 -13.98 15.15
C PRO A 174 -9.03 -13.14 15.52
N LEU A 175 -9.25 -11.90 15.97
CA LEU A 175 -8.19 -10.95 16.33
C LEU A 175 -7.12 -11.54 17.26
N GLY A 176 -7.52 -12.37 18.23
CA GLY A 176 -6.58 -13.03 19.14
C GLY A 176 -5.57 -13.92 18.42
N ASP A 177 -6.02 -14.63 17.39
CA ASP A 177 -5.18 -15.51 16.58
C ASP A 177 -4.27 -14.71 15.62
N LEU A 178 -4.75 -13.57 15.09
CA LEU A 178 -3.92 -12.64 14.32
C LEU A 178 -2.81 -12.04 15.18
N LYS A 179 -3.15 -11.60 16.40
CA LYS A 179 -2.17 -11.09 17.39
C LYS A 179 -1.14 -12.15 17.75
N ALA A 180 -1.51 -13.42 17.77
CA ALA A 180 -0.61 -14.52 18.13
C ALA A 180 0.37 -14.89 17.01
N LEU A 181 0.07 -14.59 15.76
CA LEU A 181 0.89 -15.01 14.60
C LEU A 181 1.06 -13.93 13.53
N ASP A 182 0.00 -13.52 12.83
CA ASP A 182 0.07 -12.69 11.59
C ASP A 182 0.60 -11.28 11.85
N LEU A 183 0.38 -10.73 13.04
CA LEU A 183 0.87 -9.39 13.41
C LEU A 183 2.33 -9.37 13.87
N LYS A 184 2.94 -10.52 14.14
CA LYS A 184 4.33 -10.59 14.63
C LYS A 184 5.36 -9.90 13.74
N PRO A 185 5.27 -9.96 12.38
CA PRO A 185 6.26 -9.29 11.55
C PRO A 185 6.21 -7.76 11.61
N TYR A 186 5.04 -7.17 11.93
CA TYR A 186 4.87 -5.71 11.84
C TYR A 186 5.68 -4.96 12.89
N GLY A 187 5.65 -5.37 14.15
CA GLY A 187 6.34 -4.63 15.23
C GLY A 187 7.81 -4.39 14.93
N PRO A 188 8.63 -5.44 14.77
CA PRO A 188 10.08 -5.30 14.51
C PRO A 188 10.39 -4.50 13.23
N LEU A 189 9.57 -4.68 12.15
CA LEU A 189 9.79 -3.99 10.89
C LEU A 189 9.40 -2.51 10.96
N LEU A 190 8.34 -2.16 11.68
CA LEU A 190 7.93 -0.76 11.87
C LEU A 190 8.86 -0.01 12.82
N GLU A 191 9.47 -0.71 13.79
CA GLU A 191 10.54 -0.14 14.63
C GLU A 191 11.81 0.14 13.80
N GLN A 192 12.17 -0.77 12.91
CA GLN A 192 13.35 -0.63 12.04
C GLN A 192 13.15 0.39 10.93
N PHE A 193 11.94 0.50 10.38
CA PHE A 193 11.61 1.32 9.21
C PHE A 193 10.40 2.23 9.49
N PRO A 194 10.50 3.20 10.40
CA PRO A 194 9.39 4.09 10.74
C PRO A 194 8.91 4.95 9.56
N GLN A 195 9.73 5.13 8.53
CA GLN A 195 9.42 5.84 7.28
C GLN A 195 8.67 4.98 6.25
N ALA A 196 8.57 3.65 6.44
CA ALA A 196 7.80 2.79 5.56
C ALA A 196 6.30 3.14 5.60
N SER A 197 5.57 2.79 4.54
CA SER A 197 4.12 2.82 4.57
C SER A 197 3.55 1.47 5.01
N VAL A 198 2.29 1.47 5.45
CA VAL A 198 1.51 0.25 5.69
C VAL A 198 0.27 0.26 4.82
N MET A 199 0.00 -0.84 4.12
CA MET A 199 -1.23 -1.01 3.37
C MET A 199 -2.26 -1.75 4.22
N MET A 200 -3.40 -1.09 4.44
CA MET A 200 -4.56 -1.65 5.14
C MET A 200 -5.40 -2.49 4.17
N GLY A 201 -5.46 -3.78 4.41
CA GLY A 201 -6.24 -4.70 3.58
C GLY A 201 -7.75 -4.61 3.81
N HIS A 202 -8.50 -5.41 3.03
CA HIS A 202 -9.97 -5.40 3.06
C HIS A 202 -10.59 -6.56 3.85
N MET A 203 -9.78 -7.35 4.55
CA MET A 203 -10.29 -8.49 5.31
C MET A 203 -11.19 -8.01 6.46
N ILE A 204 -12.19 -8.82 6.76
CA ILE A 204 -13.01 -8.70 7.96
C ILE A 204 -12.36 -9.52 9.06
N VAL A 205 -12.09 -8.91 10.21
CA VAL A 205 -11.46 -9.55 11.36
C VAL A 205 -12.47 -9.74 12.49
N PRO A 206 -12.89 -10.98 12.77
CA PRO A 206 -13.79 -11.24 13.89
C PRO A 206 -13.18 -10.76 15.23
N GLY A 207 -13.94 -9.97 15.97
CA GLY A 207 -13.53 -9.38 17.25
C GLY A 207 -12.70 -8.10 17.13
N LEU A 208 -12.59 -7.50 15.93
CA LEU A 208 -11.99 -6.20 15.72
C LEU A 208 -13.06 -5.16 15.40
N GLY A 209 -13.56 -4.47 16.42
CA GLY A 209 -14.59 -3.44 16.26
C GLY A 209 -15.95 -3.99 15.86
N ALA A 210 -16.65 -3.31 14.96
CA ALA A 210 -17.97 -3.72 14.49
C ALA A 210 -17.91 -4.91 13.55
N ASP A 211 -18.82 -5.86 13.72
CA ASP A 211 -18.90 -7.06 12.89
C ASP A 211 -19.16 -6.72 11.41
N GLY A 212 -18.51 -7.45 10.53
CA GLY A 212 -18.72 -7.35 9.08
C GLY A 212 -18.11 -6.11 8.42
N VAL A 213 -17.34 -5.31 9.14
CA VAL A 213 -16.67 -4.13 8.57
C VAL A 213 -15.28 -4.50 8.05
N PRO A 214 -14.96 -4.24 6.77
CA PRO A 214 -13.62 -4.44 6.22
C PRO A 214 -12.57 -3.58 6.94
N SER A 215 -11.37 -4.13 7.18
CA SER A 215 -10.30 -3.45 7.92
C SER A 215 -9.98 -2.07 7.35
N SER A 216 -10.00 -1.89 6.03
CA SER A 216 -9.78 -0.59 5.38
C SER A 216 -10.81 0.50 5.71
N MET A 217 -11.99 0.11 6.23
CA MET A 217 -13.06 1.03 6.65
C MET A 217 -13.40 0.90 8.15
N ASN A 218 -12.55 0.21 8.91
CA ASN A 218 -12.75 -0.07 10.33
C ASN A 218 -11.78 0.78 11.18
N PRO A 219 -12.25 1.78 11.95
CA PRO A 219 -11.38 2.62 12.76
C PRO A 219 -10.57 1.84 13.79
N GLU A 220 -11.06 0.69 14.27
CA GLU A 220 -10.33 -0.14 15.22
C GLU A 220 -9.10 -0.83 14.58
N ALA A 221 -9.11 -1.10 13.25
CA ALA A 221 -7.95 -1.61 12.55
C ALA A 221 -6.83 -0.55 12.49
N TYR A 222 -7.19 0.69 12.19
CA TYR A 222 -6.23 1.81 12.22
C TYR A 222 -5.73 2.07 13.64
N ARG A 223 -6.60 2.06 14.64
CA ARG A 223 -6.21 2.21 16.04
C ARG A 223 -5.24 1.11 16.47
N LEU A 224 -5.51 -0.15 16.11
CA LEU A 224 -4.62 -1.29 16.40
C LEU A 224 -3.21 -1.06 15.85
N LEU A 225 -3.10 -0.60 14.60
CA LEU A 225 -1.82 -0.27 13.98
C LEU A 225 -1.15 0.93 14.65
N ARG A 226 -1.91 2.02 14.85
CA ARG A 226 -1.38 3.27 15.42
C ARG A 226 -0.86 3.11 16.84
N THR A 227 -1.53 2.31 17.65
CA THR A 227 -1.13 2.09 19.05
C THR A 227 -0.13 0.96 19.25
N GLY A 228 -0.02 0.04 18.26
CA GLY A 228 0.77 -1.18 18.42
C GLY A 228 0.21 -2.12 19.49
N ASP A 229 -1.13 -2.14 19.71
CA ASP A 229 -1.77 -2.97 20.74
C ASP A 229 -1.85 -4.45 20.33
N TYR A 230 -0.68 -5.03 20.08
CA TYR A 230 -0.47 -6.47 19.84
C TYR A 230 0.96 -6.86 20.32
N PRO A 231 1.21 -8.15 20.60
CA PRO A 231 2.50 -8.61 21.11
C PRO A 231 3.67 -8.21 20.19
N GLY A 232 4.63 -7.46 20.74
CA GLY A 232 5.77 -6.92 19.98
C GLY A 232 5.42 -5.72 19.09
N GLY A 233 4.18 -5.22 19.12
CA GLY A 233 3.77 -4.04 18.38
C GLY A 233 4.40 -2.75 18.92
N VAL A 234 4.59 -1.79 18.03
CA VAL A 234 5.08 -0.44 18.35
C VAL A 234 4.09 0.60 17.80
N PRO A 235 3.98 1.79 18.39
CA PRO A 235 3.22 2.88 17.82
C PRO A 235 3.71 3.22 16.41
N PHE A 236 2.79 3.44 15.47
CA PHE A 236 3.13 3.75 14.08
C PHE A 236 2.59 5.11 13.66
N GLU A 237 3.48 6.00 13.27
CA GLU A 237 3.14 7.36 12.81
C GLU A 237 3.34 7.59 11.30
N GLY A 238 3.83 6.59 10.57
CA GLY A 238 4.00 6.64 9.12
C GLY A 238 2.68 6.62 8.35
N VAL A 239 2.77 6.69 7.02
CA VAL A 239 1.61 6.71 6.12
C VAL A 239 0.90 5.36 6.09
N VAL A 240 -0.43 5.39 6.25
CA VAL A 240 -1.31 4.24 6.02
C VAL A 240 -2.11 4.46 4.74
N VAL A 241 -1.86 3.61 3.74
CA VAL A 241 -2.62 3.57 2.48
C VAL A 241 -3.62 2.41 2.54
N THR A 242 -4.78 2.55 1.91
CA THR A 242 -5.69 1.41 1.74
C THR A 242 -5.23 0.51 0.61
N ASP A 243 -5.63 -0.75 0.62
CA ASP A 243 -5.69 -1.56 -0.59
C ASP A 243 -6.72 -0.98 -1.58
N ASP A 244 -6.81 -1.50 -2.81
CA ASP A 244 -7.61 -0.91 -3.89
C ASP A 244 -9.12 -0.92 -3.61
N LEU A 245 -9.69 0.27 -3.43
CA LEU A 245 -11.11 0.48 -3.16
C LEU A 245 -12.01 0.39 -4.42
N SER A 246 -11.44 0.16 -5.60
CA SER A 246 -12.18 0.12 -6.86
C SER A 246 -12.06 -1.17 -7.65
N GLY A 247 -10.99 -1.93 -7.46
CA GLY A 247 -10.70 -3.15 -8.22
C GLY A 247 -11.10 -4.43 -7.52
N MET A 248 -11.47 -4.36 -6.23
CA MET A 248 -11.72 -5.53 -5.41
C MET A 248 -13.21 -5.72 -5.15
N ARG A 249 -13.78 -6.83 -5.65
CA ARG A 249 -15.21 -7.10 -5.57
C ARG A 249 -15.73 -7.14 -4.12
N GLY A 250 -14.94 -7.65 -3.20
CA GLY A 250 -15.31 -7.65 -1.78
C GLY A 250 -15.64 -6.25 -1.23
N ILE A 251 -14.96 -5.21 -1.73
CA ILE A 251 -15.24 -3.83 -1.33
C ILE A 251 -16.39 -3.24 -2.14
N LEU A 252 -16.45 -3.48 -3.45
CA LEU A 252 -17.51 -2.96 -4.31
C LEU A 252 -18.89 -3.50 -3.91
N ASP A 253 -18.96 -4.74 -3.43
CA ASP A 253 -20.19 -5.33 -2.88
C ASP A 253 -20.57 -4.73 -1.51
N TYR A 254 -19.60 -4.15 -0.78
CA TYR A 254 -19.81 -3.50 0.52
C TYR A 254 -20.21 -2.02 0.39
N ALA A 255 -19.54 -1.26 -0.46
CA ALA A 255 -19.81 0.16 -0.68
C ALA A 255 -19.34 0.61 -2.08
N PRO A 256 -20.05 1.57 -2.71
CA PRO A 256 -19.53 2.26 -3.91
C PRO A 256 -18.19 2.93 -3.61
N THR A 257 -17.28 3.00 -4.61
CA THR A 257 -15.92 3.54 -4.45
C THR A 257 -15.90 4.91 -3.76
N ARG A 258 -16.81 5.82 -4.14
CA ARG A 258 -16.92 7.15 -3.54
C ARG A 258 -17.13 7.11 -2.03
N ASP A 259 -18.04 6.25 -1.58
CA ASP A 259 -18.38 6.11 -0.16
C ASP A 259 -17.28 5.31 0.59
N ALA A 260 -16.65 4.34 -0.08
CA ALA A 260 -15.52 3.58 0.45
C ALA A 260 -14.32 4.49 0.71
N VAL A 261 -13.98 5.40 -0.21
CA VAL A 261 -12.92 6.41 -0.05
C VAL A 261 -13.20 7.32 1.15
N ALA A 262 -14.41 7.88 1.25
CA ALA A 262 -14.78 8.75 2.37
C ALA A 262 -14.72 8.00 3.71
N ARG A 263 -15.24 6.77 3.77
CA ARG A 263 -15.20 5.93 4.98
C ARG A 263 -13.78 5.57 5.39
N ALA A 264 -12.93 5.20 4.44
CA ALA A 264 -11.54 4.84 4.72
C ALA A 264 -10.77 6.03 5.32
N ILE A 265 -10.90 7.24 4.73
CA ILE A 265 -10.28 8.46 5.27
C ILE A 265 -10.81 8.77 6.67
N GLY A 266 -12.13 8.71 6.87
CA GLY A 266 -12.76 8.94 8.17
C GLY A 266 -12.36 7.91 9.22
N SER A 267 -12.04 6.68 8.81
CA SER A 267 -11.62 5.59 9.71
C SER A 267 -10.14 5.67 10.10
N GLY A 268 -9.29 6.40 9.35
CA GLY A 268 -7.87 6.55 9.72
C GLY A 268 -6.86 6.40 8.59
N ALA A 269 -7.30 6.15 7.34
CA ALA A 269 -6.39 6.11 6.19
C ALA A 269 -5.80 7.50 5.91
N ASP A 270 -4.50 7.57 5.67
CA ASP A 270 -3.85 8.79 5.21
C ASP A 270 -3.93 8.91 3.68
N GLN A 271 -3.92 7.79 3.00
CA GLN A 271 -4.12 7.69 1.56
C GLN A 271 -5.19 6.65 1.25
N ALA A 272 -6.30 7.06 0.64
CA ALA A 272 -7.26 6.15 0.03
C ALA A 272 -6.86 5.90 -1.43
N LEU A 273 -6.76 4.61 -1.81
CA LEU A 273 -6.34 4.16 -3.14
C LEU A 273 -7.53 3.67 -3.95
N TRP A 274 -7.68 4.13 -5.21
CA TRP A 274 -8.54 3.48 -6.19
C TRP A 274 -7.85 3.43 -7.55
N SER A 275 -7.59 2.21 -8.02
CA SER A 275 -6.80 1.96 -9.23
C SER A 275 -7.53 2.27 -10.53
N SER A 276 -8.88 2.33 -10.52
CA SER A 276 -9.66 2.68 -11.71
C SER A 276 -9.43 4.12 -12.18
N GLY A 277 -9.02 5.02 -11.30
CA GLY A 277 -8.86 6.45 -11.61
C GLY A 277 -10.16 7.14 -12.06
N ALA A 278 -11.31 6.48 -11.87
CA ALA A 278 -12.60 7.04 -12.26
C ALA A 278 -13.07 8.11 -11.29
N ASP A 279 -13.78 9.11 -11.81
CA ASP A 279 -14.52 10.14 -11.06
C ASP A 279 -13.72 10.85 -9.95
N VAL A 280 -12.45 11.20 -10.24
CA VAL A 280 -11.57 11.84 -9.25
C VAL A 280 -12.21 13.10 -8.66
N ALA A 281 -12.73 14.00 -9.50
CA ALA A 281 -13.38 15.23 -9.04
C ALA A 281 -14.59 14.95 -8.15
N GLY A 282 -15.51 14.07 -8.59
CA GLY A 282 -16.71 13.73 -7.82
C GLY A 282 -16.40 13.05 -6.48
N ILE A 283 -15.34 12.24 -6.41
CA ILE A 283 -14.87 11.62 -5.16
C ILE A 283 -14.29 12.69 -4.22
N ILE A 284 -13.48 13.62 -4.73
CA ILE A 284 -12.95 14.75 -3.95
C ILE A 284 -14.10 15.58 -3.40
N ASP A 285 -15.05 15.99 -4.25
CA ASP A 285 -16.23 16.79 -3.85
C ASP A 285 -17.04 16.07 -2.76
N HIS A 286 -17.19 14.74 -2.87
CA HIS A 286 -17.88 13.96 -1.85
C HIS A 286 -17.14 13.93 -0.51
N VAL A 287 -15.82 13.78 -0.50
CA VAL A 287 -15.02 13.86 0.74
C VAL A 287 -15.11 15.25 1.37
N VAL A 288 -15.01 16.31 0.56
CA VAL A 288 -15.21 17.70 1.02
C VAL A 288 -16.60 17.89 1.62
N TRP A 289 -17.64 17.36 0.95
CA TRP A 289 -19.00 17.37 1.48
C TRP A 289 -19.11 16.64 2.82
N CYS A 290 -18.48 15.47 2.96
CA CYS A 290 -18.43 14.72 4.22
C CYS A 290 -17.76 15.52 5.35
N VAL A 291 -16.69 16.25 5.05
CA VAL A 291 -16.01 17.12 6.02
C VAL A 291 -16.93 18.28 6.43
N HIS A 292 -17.51 19.00 5.47
CA HIS A 292 -18.39 20.14 5.75
C HIS A 292 -19.64 19.75 6.55
N ASN A 293 -20.12 18.52 6.41
CA ASN A 293 -21.30 18.03 7.14
C ASN A 293 -20.94 17.25 8.41
N GLY A 294 -19.66 17.22 8.81
CA GLY A 294 -19.21 16.63 10.07
C GLY A 294 -19.16 15.07 10.09
N TYR A 295 -19.26 14.41 8.93
CA TYR A 295 -19.06 12.96 8.82
C TYR A 295 -17.58 12.57 8.91
N ILE A 296 -16.68 13.45 8.47
CA ILE A 296 -15.23 13.31 8.62
C ILE A 296 -14.74 14.55 9.37
N PRO A 297 -14.08 14.43 10.52
CA PRO A 297 -13.45 15.56 11.19
C PRO A 297 -12.40 16.22 10.29
N GLU A 298 -12.40 17.55 10.15
CA GLU A 298 -11.39 18.29 9.38
C GLU A 298 -9.97 17.96 9.88
N ALA A 299 -9.78 17.91 11.21
CA ALA A 299 -8.51 17.51 11.81
C ALA A 299 -8.00 16.14 11.35
N ARG A 300 -8.88 15.19 10.96
CA ARG A 300 -8.48 13.90 10.41
C ARG A 300 -7.83 14.06 9.03
N VAL A 301 -8.36 14.96 8.20
CA VAL A 301 -7.81 15.26 6.88
C VAL A 301 -6.47 15.97 7.01
N ASP A 302 -6.36 16.93 7.93
CA ASP A 302 -5.11 17.66 8.22
C ASP A 302 -4.02 16.70 8.72
N GLU A 303 -4.37 15.79 9.61
CA GLU A 303 -3.46 14.75 10.12
C GLU A 303 -2.97 13.83 8.99
N ALA A 304 -3.86 13.39 8.09
CA ALA A 304 -3.49 12.60 6.93
C ALA A 304 -2.52 13.35 6.01
N ALA A 305 -2.84 14.60 5.71
CA ALA A 305 -2.01 15.45 4.87
C ALA A 305 -0.62 15.67 5.48
N ALA A 306 -0.56 15.93 6.80
CA ALA A 306 0.70 16.11 7.51
C ALA A 306 1.60 14.87 7.43
N ARG A 307 1.06 13.67 7.65
CA ARG A 307 1.83 12.42 7.53
C ARG A 307 2.36 12.19 6.11
N VAL A 308 1.53 12.43 5.09
CA VAL A 308 1.96 12.31 3.69
C VAL A 308 3.05 13.33 3.35
N GLN A 309 2.94 14.56 3.84
CA GLN A 309 3.97 15.58 3.65
C GLN A 309 5.27 15.23 4.37
N GLN A 310 5.18 14.71 5.60
CA GLN A 310 6.35 14.28 6.35
C GLN A 310 7.09 13.15 5.64
N GLN A 311 6.38 12.18 5.06
CA GLN A 311 7.00 11.10 4.29
C GLN A 311 7.85 11.62 3.13
N PHE A 312 7.41 12.67 2.43
CA PHE A 312 8.20 13.27 1.36
C PHE A 312 9.49 13.93 1.87
N ILE A 313 9.46 14.50 3.08
CA ILE A 313 10.65 15.09 3.70
C ILE A 313 11.64 13.98 4.10
N ASP A 314 11.14 12.91 4.70
CA ASP A 314 11.95 11.80 5.23
C ASP A 314 12.62 10.97 4.11
N THR A 315 12.08 11.03 2.90
CA THR A 315 12.56 10.24 1.74
C THR A 315 13.29 11.07 0.67
N ASP A 316 13.54 12.35 0.93
CA ASP A 316 14.19 13.30 -0.01
C ASP A 316 13.52 13.32 -1.42
N VAL A 317 12.19 13.35 -1.46
CA VAL A 317 11.39 13.28 -2.70
C VAL A 317 10.72 14.61 -3.01
#